data_a96209635ac1f17ad5fb47d8173bac7a
#
_entry.id   a96209635ac1f17ad5fb47d8173bac7a
#
_cell.length_a   1.000
_cell.length_b   1.000
_cell.length_c   1.000
_cell.angle_alpha   90.00
_cell.angle_beta   90.00
_cell.angle_gamma   90.00
#
_symmetry.space_group_name_H-M   'P 1'
#
loop_
_entity.id
_entity.type
_entity.pdbx_description
1 polymer ?
#
loop_
_entity_poly.entity_id
_entity_poly.type
_entity_poly.pdbx_seq_one_letter_code
_entity_poly.pdbx_strand_id
1 'polypeptide(L)'
;MKVAFIINDLQSMDLKKDTSIFLAKEAFDRGYEVHTFNTNNLSVQEERLTAQTSKLTFPTKDQLSFNLSDNGTEDLSEFTHVINRVNPPFNKDYLYMTLLLDAYGVPCINPTKALREINEKLSILKFPEIIPSTRVTASLQTIKDMFNQGFESLVIKPLDGMGGRSIFLVHKDDKNLAVIWETITGRGKHLVIVQEYIPEAESGDNRIVIINGELLEQKLVRVPSPLDFRGNLAAGATSKVEKVTNDDKKIAQHILPFLKEHNIYFAGADILGGKLSELNITSPTCLQEINNASDINPSEVFWDGLGDS
;
A
#
# COMPACT_ATOMS: atom_id res chain seq x y z
N MET A 1 25.71 -5.23 -1.67
CA MET A 1 24.96 -4.01 -1.27
C MET A 1 24.62 -4.06 0.21
N LYS A 2 24.41 -2.90 0.85
CA LYS A 2 23.89 -2.76 2.22
C LYS A 2 22.52 -2.11 2.13
N VAL A 3 21.47 -2.80 2.60
CA VAL A 3 20.08 -2.36 2.46
C VAL A 3 19.38 -2.36 3.81
N ALA A 4 18.43 -1.45 4.00
CA ALA A 4 17.63 -1.42 5.21
C ALA A 4 16.13 -1.41 4.92
N PHE A 5 15.37 -1.99 5.83
CA PHE A 5 13.91 -1.96 5.81
C PHE A 5 13.39 -1.18 7.01
N ILE A 6 12.55 -0.17 6.77
CA ILE A 6 11.85 0.52 7.85
C ILE A 6 10.57 -0.25 8.15
N ILE A 7 10.53 -0.90 9.30
CA ILE A 7 9.42 -1.77 9.72
C ILE A 7 9.09 -1.49 11.17
N ASN A 8 7.86 -1.03 11.46
CA ASN A 8 7.49 -0.65 12.83
C ASN A 8 7.10 -1.83 13.72
N ASP A 9 6.61 -2.92 13.17
CA ASP A 9 6.04 -4.01 13.94
C ASP A 9 6.48 -5.40 13.41
N LEU A 10 7.80 -5.58 13.38
CA LEU A 10 8.43 -6.78 12.84
C LEU A 10 8.02 -8.07 13.56
N GLN A 11 7.77 -8.01 14.88
CA GLN A 11 7.45 -9.20 15.69
C GLN A 11 6.01 -9.69 15.50
N SER A 12 5.10 -8.83 15.06
CA SER A 12 3.68 -9.18 14.83
C SER A 12 3.37 -9.62 13.40
N MET A 13 4.37 -9.68 12.52
CA MET A 13 4.18 -10.02 11.11
C MET A 13 3.76 -11.47 10.89
N ASP A 14 2.79 -11.67 10.03
CA ASP A 14 2.46 -12.99 9.50
C ASP A 14 3.44 -13.35 8.37
N LEU A 15 4.48 -14.12 8.71
CA LEU A 15 5.54 -14.49 7.77
C LEU A 15 5.04 -15.21 6.51
N LYS A 16 3.82 -15.76 6.53
CA LYS A 16 3.23 -16.43 5.36
C LYS A 16 2.65 -15.48 4.33
N LYS A 17 2.51 -14.19 4.68
CA LYS A 17 1.87 -13.17 3.83
C LYS A 17 2.70 -11.89 3.72
N ASP A 18 3.68 -11.71 4.59
CA ASP A 18 4.40 -10.44 4.69
C ASP A 18 5.34 -10.23 3.50
N THR A 19 5.07 -9.18 2.74
CA THR A 19 5.87 -8.79 1.58
C THR A 19 7.23 -8.23 1.98
N SER A 20 7.35 -7.59 3.16
CA SER A 20 8.61 -6.95 3.58
C SER A 20 9.67 -8.00 3.88
N ILE A 21 9.28 -9.06 4.61
CA ILE A 21 10.17 -10.18 4.92
C ILE A 21 10.50 -10.98 3.65
N PHE A 22 9.55 -11.12 2.73
CA PHE A 22 9.78 -11.77 1.45
C PHE A 22 10.83 -11.02 0.61
N LEU A 23 10.75 -9.69 0.52
CA LEU A 23 11.76 -8.86 -0.14
C LEU A 23 13.10 -8.89 0.60
N ALA A 24 13.10 -8.87 1.94
CA ALA A 24 14.32 -8.93 2.74
C ALA A 24 15.06 -10.27 2.58
N LYS A 25 14.31 -11.37 2.47
CA LYS A 25 14.87 -12.71 2.21
C LYS A 25 15.58 -12.78 0.87
N GLU A 26 14.97 -12.26 -0.18
CA GLU A 26 15.59 -12.21 -1.51
C GLU A 26 16.88 -11.38 -1.51
N ALA A 27 16.87 -10.21 -0.85
CA ALA A 27 18.08 -9.39 -0.67
C ALA A 27 19.20 -10.19 0.02
N PHE A 28 18.85 -10.90 1.08
CA PHE A 28 19.80 -11.77 1.81
C PHE A 28 20.35 -12.90 0.94
N ASP A 29 19.50 -13.57 0.15
CA ASP A 29 19.90 -14.65 -0.74
C ASP A 29 20.82 -14.17 -1.88
N ARG A 30 20.70 -12.92 -2.29
CA ARG A 30 21.64 -12.23 -3.21
C ARG A 30 22.96 -11.84 -2.54
N GLY A 31 23.12 -12.11 -1.25
CA GLY A 31 24.32 -11.78 -0.49
C GLY A 31 24.40 -10.32 -0.03
N TYR A 32 23.28 -9.60 -0.02
CA TYR A 32 23.24 -8.24 0.53
C TYR A 32 23.27 -8.27 2.06
N GLU A 33 23.85 -7.25 2.63
CA GLU A 33 23.76 -7.01 4.06
C GLU A 33 22.41 -6.35 4.36
N VAL A 34 21.54 -7.08 5.09
CA VAL A 34 20.16 -6.65 5.31
C VAL A 34 19.96 -6.19 6.74
N HIS A 35 19.48 -4.96 6.91
CA HIS A 35 19.18 -4.34 8.18
C HIS A 35 17.70 -4.02 8.29
N THR A 36 17.23 -3.84 9.53
CA THR A 36 15.89 -3.31 9.81
C THR A 36 15.94 -2.34 10.97
N PHE A 37 15.05 -1.37 10.96
CA PHE A 37 14.82 -0.43 12.06
C PHE A 37 13.36 0.06 12.01
N ASN A 38 12.87 0.60 13.11
CA ASN A 38 11.57 1.28 13.15
C ASN A 38 11.72 2.80 13.16
N THR A 39 10.63 3.52 12.93
CA THR A 39 10.65 5.00 12.85
C THR A 39 11.20 5.67 14.10
N ASN A 40 11.02 5.06 15.28
CA ASN A 40 11.49 5.60 16.56
C ASN A 40 13.00 5.41 16.80
N ASN A 41 13.67 4.64 15.95
CA ASN A 41 15.12 4.44 16.01
C ASN A 41 15.92 5.54 15.29
N LEU A 42 15.23 6.44 14.55
CA LEU A 42 15.90 7.54 13.85
C LEU A 42 16.45 8.59 14.82
N SER A 43 17.64 9.06 14.54
CA SER A 43 18.29 10.13 15.29
C SER A 43 19.17 10.97 14.36
N VAL A 44 19.22 12.27 14.62
CA VAL A 44 20.21 13.15 13.99
C VAL A 44 21.34 13.39 14.98
N GLN A 45 22.54 12.95 14.63
CA GLN A 45 23.75 13.10 15.46
C GLN A 45 24.90 13.60 14.59
N GLU A 46 25.60 14.62 15.03
CA GLU A 46 26.77 15.17 14.32
C GLU A 46 26.54 15.44 12.83
N GLU A 47 25.38 16.05 12.51
CA GLU A 47 24.95 16.38 11.14
C GLU A 47 24.70 15.15 10.25
N ARG A 48 24.50 13.96 10.83
CA ARG A 48 24.18 12.72 10.14
C ARG A 48 22.83 12.18 10.59
N LEU A 49 22.09 11.60 9.67
CA LEU A 49 20.88 10.84 10.00
C LEU A 49 21.29 9.40 10.26
N THR A 50 21.11 8.96 11.49
CA THR A 50 21.44 7.62 11.95
C THR A 50 20.20 6.86 12.40
N ALA A 51 20.30 5.54 12.47
CA ALA A 51 19.30 4.69 13.07
C ALA A 51 19.94 3.60 13.93
N GLN A 52 19.30 3.27 15.06
CA GLN A 52 19.58 2.02 15.76
C GLN A 52 19.05 0.87 14.92
N THR A 53 19.91 0.03 14.37
CA THR A 53 19.52 -1.04 13.46
C THR A 53 19.72 -2.41 14.06
N SER A 54 18.96 -3.39 13.55
CA SER A 54 19.23 -4.81 13.74
C SER A 54 19.53 -5.45 12.39
N LYS A 55 20.57 -6.30 12.37
CA LYS A 55 20.89 -7.10 11.21
C LYS A 55 19.92 -8.25 11.09
N LEU A 56 19.36 -8.41 9.90
CA LEU A 56 18.40 -9.47 9.57
C LEU A 56 19.10 -10.59 8.82
N THR A 57 18.99 -11.81 9.34
CA THR A 57 19.57 -13.00 8.71
C THR A 57 18.56 -14.14 8.62
N PHE A 58 18.68 -14.97 7.60
CA PHE A 58 17.78 -16.07 7.36
C PHE A 58 18.55 -17.39 7.47
N PRO A 59 18.24 -18.22 8.51
CA PRO A 59 19.01 -19.43 8.80
C PRO A 59 18.79 -20.56 7.77
N THR A 60 17.67 -20.52 7.07
CA THR A 60 17.28 -21.56 6.09
C THR A 60 16.91 -20.93 4.75
N LYS A 61 17.30 -21.60 3.65
CA LYS A 61 17.05 -21.11 2.29
C LYS A 61 15.55 -21.07 1.95
N ASP A 62 14.78 -22.06 2.43
CA ASP A 62 13.40 -22.27 1.99
C ASP A 62 12.35 -21.74 2.97
N GLN A 63 12.77 -21.00 4.01
CA GLN A 63 11.87 -20.46 5.03
C GLN A 63 12.09 -18.97 5.27
N LEU A 64 11.00 -18.27 5.54
CA LEU A 64 11.01 -16.84 5.89
C LEU A 64 11.25 -16.59 7.39
N SER A 65 11.60 -17.65 8.16
CA SER A 65 12.06 -17.47 9.54
C SER A 65 13.39 -16.73 9.54
N PHE A 66 13.54 -15.77 10.43
CA PHE A 66 14.70 -14.91 10.51
C PHE A 66 15.25 -14.79 11.92
N ASN A 67 16.50 -14.39 12.03
CA ASN A 67 17.14 -13.98 13.25
C ASN A 67 17.45 -12.47 13.20
N LEU A 68 17.37 -11.82 14.35
CA LEU A 68 17.79 -10.45 14.53
C LEU A 68 19.02 -10.41 15.46
N SER A 69 20.01 -9.66 15.08
CA SER A 69 21.13 -9.29 15.96
C SER A 69 21.23 -7.78 16.02
N ASP A 70 21.40 -7.25 17.23
CA ASP A 70 21.66 -5.82 17.40
C ASP A 70 22.95 -5.45 16.66
N ASN A 71 22.88 -4.43 15.82
CA ASN A 71 24.03 -3.95 15.03
C ASN A 71 24.50 -2.56 15.48
N GLY A 72 23.85 -1.96 16.47
CA GLY A 72 24.15 -0.62 16.94
C GLY A 72 23.60 0.49 16.04
N THR A 73 24.23 1.66 16.16
CA THR A 73 23.83 2.86 15.42
C THR A 73 24.56 2.93 14.09
N GLU A 74 23.80 3.03 13.00
CA GLU A 74 24.31 3.10 11.63
C GLU A 74 23.96 4.44 10.98
N ASP A 75 24.88 4.98 10.18
CA ASP A 75 24.63 6.14 9.32
C ASP A 75 23.79 5.71 8.10
N LEU A 76 22.65 6.35 7.88
CA LEU A 76 21.75 5.96 6.79
C LEU A 76 22.31 6.30 5.39
N SER A 77 23.32 7.14 5.30
CA SER A 77 24.02 7.42 4.04
C SER A 77 24.87 6.24 3.54
N GLU A 78 25.16 5.25 4.40
CA GLU A 78 25.92 4.05 4.03
C GLU A 78 25.05 2.98 3.35
N PHE A 79 23.72 3.13 3.37
CA PHE A 79 22.81 2.18 2.74
C PHE A 79 22.62 2.52 1.26
N THR A 80 22.75 1.50 0.40
CA THR A 80 22.46 1.63 -1.03
C THR A 80 20.98 1.92 -1.26
N HIS A 81 20.11 1.26 -0.49
CA HIS A 81 18.65 1.45 -0.53
C HIS A 81 18.06 1.33 0.87
N VAL A 82 17.08 2.18 1.15
CA VAL A 82 16.21 2.09 2.33
C VAL A 82 14.78 1.84 1.88
N ILE A 83 14.27 0.64 2.15
CA ILE A 83 12.94 0.21 1.72
C ILE A 83 11.92 0.61 2.79
N ASN A 84 11.08 1.58 2.50
CA ASN A 84 10.01 1.98 3.42
C ASN A 84 8.87 0.97 3.39
N ARG A 85 8.63 0.31 4.53
CA ARG A 85 7.54 -0.65 4.73
C ARG A 85 6.67 -0.28 5.92
N VAL A 86 6.67 1.01 6.29
CA VAL A 86 5.78 1.52 7.33
C VAL A 86 4.36 1.56 6.82
N ASN A 87 3.48 0.86 7.52
CA ASN A 87 2.06 0.81 7.18
C ASN A 87 1.36 2.14 7.46
N PRO A 88 0.33 2.51 6.68
CA PRO A 88 -0.58 3.59 7.05
C PRO A 88 -1.18 3.39 8.46
N PRO A 89 -1.67 4.43 9.16
CA PRO A 89 -2.04 5.72 8.59
C PRO A 89 -0.86 6.67 8.40
N PHE A 90 -0.98 7.56 7.41
CA PHE A 90 -0.09 8.72 7.27
C PHE A 90 -0.40 9.69 8.41
N ASN A 91 0.48 9.71 9.41
CA ASN A 91 0.39 10.57 10.59
C ASN A 91 1.59 11.51 10.68
N LYS A 92 1.71 12.27 11.76
CA LYS A 92 2.83 13.21 11.95
C LYS A 92 4.18 12.49 12.04
N ASP A 93 4.23 11.33 12.67
CA ASP A 93 5.49 10.57 12.82
C ASP A 93 5.95 10.04 11.46
N TYR A 94 5.01 9.53 10.64
CA TYR A 94 5.28 9.16 9.25
C TYR A 94 5.80 10.37 8.43
N LEU A 95 5.14 11.52 8.57
CA LEU A 95 5.57 12.76 7.91
C LEU A 95 7.00 13.14 8.33
N TYR A 96 7.29 13.16 9.63
CA TYR A 96 8.62 13.53 10.13
C TYR A 96 9.70 12.55 9.69
N MET A 97 9.43 11.25 9.70
CA MET A 97 10.32 10.24 9.14
C MET A 97 10.67 10.56 7.68
N THR A 98 9.67 10.78 6.84
CA THR A 98 9.90 11.06 5.41
C THR A 98 10.63 12.37 5.17
N LEU A 99 10.39 13.40 6.01
CA LEU A 99 11.12 14.67 5.95
C LEU A 99 12.59 14.50 6.35
N LEU A 100 12.89 13.72 7.39
CA LEU A 100 14.26 13.43 7.80
C LEU A 100 15.01 12.66 6.71
N LEU A 101 14.43 11.57 6.17
CA LEU A 101 15.04 10.79 5.09
C LEU A 101 15.36 11.67 3.87
N ASP A 102 14.42 12.56 3.51
CA ASP A 102 14.58 13.49 2.37
C ASP A 102 15.68 14.54 2.63
N ALA A 103 15.69 15.15 3.82
CA ALA A 103 16.65 16.19 4.19
C ALA A 103 18.10 15.69 4.16
N TYR A 104 18.32 14.40 4.41
CA TYR A 104 19.64 13.77 4.38
C TYR A 104 19.92 12.97 3.11
N GLY A 105 19.05 13.05 2.10
CA GLY A 105 19.26 12.41 0.81
C GLY A 105 19.29 10.87 0.86
N VAL A 106 18.59 10.26 1.84
CA VAL A 106 18.56 8.80 1.99
C VAL A 106 17.84 8.19 0.78
N PRO A 107 18.43 7.19 0.09
CA PRO A 107 17.84 6.56 -1.10
C PRO A 107 16.65 5.66 -0.74
N CYS A 108 15.51 6.28 -0.54
CA CYS A 108 14.28 5.62 -0.06
C CYS A 108 13.41 5.10 -1.21
N ILE A 109 12.88 3.89 -1.07
CA ILE A 109 11.91 3.26 -1.97
C ILE A 109 10.59 3.01 -1.20
N ASN A 110 9.46 3.58 -1.67
CA ASN A 110 9.33 4.61 -2.73
C ASN A 110 9.91 5.96 -2.27
N PRO A 111 10.10 6.93 -3.21
CA PRO A 111 10.65 8.23 -2.89
C PRO A 111 9.84 8.94 -1.80
N THR A 112 10.52 9.49 -0.81
CA THR A 112 9.91 10.19 0.32
C THR A 112 8.98 11.31 -0.09
N LYS A 113 9.30 12.02 -1.17
CA LYS A 113 8.43 13.06 -1.75
C LYS A 113 7.08 12.47 -2.23
N ALA A 114 7.11 11.36 -2.97
CA ALA A 114 5.89 10.69 -3.42
C ALA A 114 5.05 10.21 -2.23
N LEU A 115 5.70 9.63 -1.21
CA LEU A 115 5.03 9.16 0.00
C LEU A 115 4.33 10.28 0.78
N ARG A 116 4.84 11.53 0.74
CA ARG A 116 4.22 12.69 1.40
C ARG A 116 3.09 13.33 0.59
N GLU A 117 3.27 13.41 -0.72
CA GLU A 117 2.41 14.24 -1.59
C GLU A 117 1.24 13.45 -2.18
N ILE A 118 1.33 12.12 -2.21
CA ILE A 118 0.35 11.25 -2.85
C ILE A 118 -0.42 10.47 -1.78
N ASN A 119 -1.69 10.83 -1.60
CA ASN A 119 -2.61 10.02 -0.81
C ASN A 119 -3.19 8.91 -1.69
N GLU A 120 -3.16 7.68 -1.22
CA GLU A 120 -3.53 6.46 -1.97
C GLU A 120 -4.98 6.45 -2.48
N LYS A 121 -5.89 7.15 -1.78
CA LYS A 121 -7.30 7.28 -2.19
C LYS A 121 -7.58 8.54 -3.03
N LEU A 122 -6.86 9.64 -2.77
CA LEU A 122 -7.05 10.88 -3.52
C LEU A 122 -6.34 10.87 -4.87
N SER A 123 -5.24 10.14 -4.99
CA SER A 123 -4.47 10.05 -6.25
C SER A 123 -5.31 9.55 -7.43
N ILE A 124 -6.31 8.69 -7.18
CA ILE A 124 -7.20 8.19 -8.23
C ILE A 124 -8.01 9.29 -8.93
N LEU A 125 -8.23 10.44 -8.27
CA LEU A 125 -8.92 11.59 -8.86
C LEU A 125 -8.18 12.20 -10.07
N LYS A 126 -6.92 11.82 -10.29
CA LYS A 126 -6.15 12.14 -11.50
C LYS A 126 -6.62 11.35 -12.73
N PHE A 127 -7.44 10.33 -12.55
CA PHE A 127 -7.85 9.38 -13.59
C PHE A 127 -9.40 9.27 -13.67
N PRO A 128 -10.12 10.40 -13.91
CA PRO A 128 -11.57 10.43 -13.80
C PRO A 128 -12.30 9.46 -14.74
N GLU A 129 -11.67 9.04 -15.83
CA GLU A 129 -12.23 8.13 -16.84
C GLU A 129 -12.23 6.66 -16.41
N ILE A 130 -11.37 6.28 -15.45
CA ILE A 130 -11.21 4.88 -15.03
C ILE A 130 -11.62 4.63 -13.57
N ILE A 131 -12.19 5.61 -12.88
CA ILE A 131 -12.63 5.47 -11.48
C ILE A 131 -14.16 5.41 -11.38
N PRO A 132 -14.72 4.89 -10.27
CA PRO A 132 -16.14 5.04 -9.97
C PRO A 132 -16.51 6.52 -9.84
N SER A 133 -17.79 6.86 -9.99
CA SER A 133 -18.26 8.20 -9.64
C SER A 133 -17.87 8.55 -8.23
N THR A 134 -17.07 9.60 -8.05
CA THR A 134 -16.36 9.90 -6.80
C THR A 134 -16.62 11.33 -6.37
N ARG A 135 -16.84 11.53 -5.07
CA ARG A 135 -16.82 12.84 -4.39
C ARG A 135 -15.90 12.79 -3.18
N VAL A 136 -15.27 13.91 -2.88
CA VAL A 136 -14.53 14.11 -1.62
C VAL A 136 -15.22 15.22 -0.86
N THR A 137 -15.72 14.92 0.33
CA THR A 137 -16.58 15.85 1.05
C THR A 137 -16.60 15.58 2.56
N ALA A 138 -16.91 16.61 3.35
CA ALA A 138 -17.32 16.48 4.75
C ALA A 138 -18.82 16.75 4.92
N SER A 139 -19.56 17.02 3.83
CA SER A 139 -20.96 17.45 3.86
C SER A 139 -21.91 16.27 3.68
N LEU A 140 -22.81 16.09 4.64
CA LEU A 140 -23.92 15.13 4.52
C LEU A 140 -24.83 15.45 3.31
N GLN A 141 -25.00 16.76 3.01
CA GLN A 141 -25.82 17.16 1.88
C GLN A 141 -25.26 16.65 0.55
N THR A 142 -23.93 16.76 0.37
CA THR A 142 -23.27 16.24 -0.85
C THR A 142 -23.49 14.74 -1.03
N ILE A 143 -23.50 13.97 0.08
CA ILE A 143 -23.80 12.50 0.02
C ILE A 143 -25.25 12.28 -0.39
N LYS A 144 -26.19 13.02 0.19
CA LYS A 144 -27.62 12.95 -0.19
C LYS A 144 -27.85 13.35 -1.64
N ASP A 145 -27.11 14.34 -2.14
CA ASP A 145 -27.22 14.78 -3.53
C ASP A 145 -26.78 13.70 -4.53
N MET A 146 -25.82 12.84 -4.16
CA MET A 146 -25.51 11.66 -4.99
C MET A 146 -26.71 10.70 -5.09
N PHE A 147 -27.38 10.40 -4.00
CA PHE A 147 -28.61 9.61 -4.04
C PHE A 147 -29.71 10.25 -4.90
N ASN A 148 -29.84 11.58 -4.84
CA ASN A 148 -30.80 12.33 -5.67
C ASN A 148 -30.42 12.31 -7.16
N GLN A 149 -29.14 12.09 -7.49
CA GLN A 149 -28.65 11.90 -8.85
C GLN A 149 -28.87 10.47 -9.38
N GLY A 150 -29.46 9.56 -8.59
CA GLY A 150 -29.85 8.23 -9.01
C GLY A 150 -28.94 7.10 -8.54
N PHE A 151 -27.94 7.37 -7.71
CA PHE A 151 -27.14 6.31 -7.08
C PHE A 151 -27.97 5.60 -6.01
N GLU A 152 -28.03 4.28 -6.05
CA GLU A 152 -28.80 3.47 -5.08
C GLU A 152 -27.93 3.10 -3.86
N SER A 153 -26.61 2.96 -4.06
CA SER A 153 -25.67 2.57 -3.01
C SER A 153 -24.35 3.32 -3.18
N LEU A 154 -23.77 3.73 -2.06
CA LEU A 154 -22.51 4.45 -2.00
C LEU A 154 -21.57 3.79 -0.99
N VAL A 155 -20.26 3.86 -1.26
CA VAL A 155 -19.22 3.48 -0.30
C VAL A 155 -18.55 4.73 0.23
N ILE A 156 -18.51 4.86 1.56
CA ILE A 156 -17.87 5.97 2.27
C ILE A 156 -16.61 5.45 2.97
N LYS A 157 -15.45 6.08 2.69
CA LYS A 157 -14.14 5.66 3.21
C LYS A 157 -13.41 6.84 3.82
N PRO A 158 -12.66 6.67 4.93
CA PRO A 158 -11.72 7.68 5.42
C PRO A 158 -10.53 7.80 4.45
N LEU A 159 -9.90 8.96 4.38
CA LEU A 159 -8.78 9.19 3.45
C LEU A 159 -7.47 8.55 3.92
N ASP A 160 -7.31 8.33 5.20
CA ASP A 160 -6.08 7.85 5.86
C ASP A 160 -6.20 6.41 6.43
N GLY A 161 -7.33 5.75 6.20
CA GLY A 161 -7.56 4.37 6.66
C GLY A 161 -6.91 3.31 5.75
N MET A 162 -6.56 2.16 6.33
CA MET A 162 -6.05 0.98 5.65
C MET A 162 -6.80 -0.30 6.03
N GLY A 163 -6.60 -1.38 5.25
CA GLY A 163 -7.13 -2.71 5.59
C GLY A 163 -8.65 -2.80 5.67
N GLY A 164 -9.38 -1.90 5.00
CA GLY A 164 -10.83 -1.89 5.00
C GLY A 164 -11.48 -1.33 6.28
N ARG A 165 -10.70 -0.74 7.19
CA ARG A 165 -11.24 -0.16 8.43
C ARG A 165 -12.10 1.07 8.14
N SER A 166 -13.24 1.16 8.85
CA SER A 166 -14.18 2.30 8.73
C SER A 166 -14.68 2.56 7.31
N ILE A 167 -14.78 1.52 6.48
CA ILE A 167 -15.46 1.58 5.19
C ILE A 167 -16.93 1.21 5.41
N PHE A 168 -17.82 2.05 4.93
CA PHE A 168 -19.27 1.87 5.07
C PHE A 168 -19.93 1.78 3.68
N LEU A 169 -20.71 0.73 3.49
CA LEU A 169 -21.70 0.66 2.41
C LEU A 169 -23.00 1.26 2.92
N VAL A 170 -23.54 2.24 2.22
CA VAL A 170 -24.79 2.91 2.58
C VAL A 170 -25.75 2.88 1.38
N HIS A 171 -27.03 2.67 1.66
CA HIS A 171 -28.10 2.68 0.68
C HIS A 171 -28.91 3.98 0.77
N LYS A 172 -29.64 4.30 -0.27
CA LYS A 172 -30.43 5.53 -0.39
C LYS A 172 -31.33 5.80 0.82
N ASP A 173 -31.96 4.75 1.34
CA ASP A 173 -32.92 4.85 2.46
C ASP A 173 -32.33 4.38 3.80
N ASP A 174 -31.00 4.34 3.92
CA ASP A 174 -30.34 3.88 5.14
C ASP A 174 -30.56 4.86 6.28
N LYS A 175 -31.28 4.40 7.30
CA LYS A 175 -31.58 5.21 8.50
C LYS A 175 -30.34 5.57 9.33
N ASN A 176 -29.24 4.84 9.12
CA ASN A 176 -27.96 5.09 9.81
C ASN A 176 -27.07 6.09 9.08
N LEU A 177 -27.44 6.56 7.90
CA LEU A 177 -26.59 7.45 7.09
C LEU A 177 -26.08 8.66 7.88
N ALA A 178 -26.93 9.30 8.68
CA ALA A 178 -26.53 10.47 9.48
C ALA A 178 -25.51 10.09 10.56
N VAL A 179 -25.70 8.95 11.23
CA VAL A 179 -24.79 8.47 12.29
C VAL A 179 -23.45 8.02 11.69
N ILE A 180 -23.49 7.34 10.53
CA ILE A 180 -22.27 6.97 9.79
C ILE A 180 -21.49 8.22 9.40
N TRP A 181 -22.17 9.23 8.83
CA TRP A 181 -21.56 10.52 8.49
C TRP A 181 -20.94 11.20 9.71
N GLU A 182 -21.69 11.30 10.83
CA GLU A 182 -21.17 11.90 12.07
C GLU A 182 -19.90 11.21 12.54
N THR A 183 -19.88 9.88 12.49
CA THR A 183 -18.77 9.07 12.97
C THR A 183 -17.54 9.22 12.08
N ILE A 184 -17.70 9.04 10.76
CA ILE A 184 -16.56 8.99 9.83
C ILE A 184 -15.98 10.39 9.55
N THR A 185 -16.83 11.43 9.56
CA THR A 185 -16.40 12.82 9.31
C THR A 185 -16.09 13.59 10.59
N GLY A 186 -16.30 13.02 11.77
CA GLY A 186 -16.22 13.76 13.02
C GLY A 186 -17.20 14.95 13.05
N ARG A 187 -18.42 14.73 12.58
CA ARG A 187 -19.47 15.75 12.43
C ARG A 187 -19.09 16.88 11.45
N GLY A 188 -18.57 16.48 10.29
CA GLY A 188 -18.21 17.40 9.20
C GLY A 188 -16.86 18.10 9.37
N LYS A 189 -15.97 17.61 10.25
CA LYS A 189 -14.63 18.16 10.46
C LYS A 189 -13.57 17.54 9.55
N HIS A 190 -13.80 16.30 9.10
CA HIS A 190 -12.85 15.53 8.29
C HIS A 190 -13.43 15.20 6.93
N LEU A 191 -12.63 15.36 5.89
CA LEU A 191 -12.98 14.93 4.55
C LEU A 191 -12.99 13.39 4.46
N VAL A 192 -13.94 12.88 3.69
CA VAL A 192 -14.05 11.46 3.34
C VAL A 192 -14.20 11.33 1.83
N ILE A 193 -13.82 10.19 1.29
CA ILE A 193 -14.13 9.83 -0.09
C ILE A 193 -15.45 9.05 -0.13
N VAL A 194 -16.34 9.45 -1.03
CA VAL A 194 -17.64 8.84 -1.29
C VAL A 194 -17.67 8.38 -2.73
N GLN A 195 -17.88 7.10 -2.94
CA GLN A 195 -17.85 6.47 -4.26
C GLN A 195 -19.15 5.72 -4.53
N GLU A 196 -19.52 5.68 -5.80
CA GLU A 196 -20.50 4.72 -6.29
C GLU A 196 -20.13 3.30 -5.87
N TYR A 197 -21.08 2.54 -5.35
CA TYR A 197 -20.87 1.12 -5.09
C TYR A 197 -20.84 0.35 -6.42
N ILE A 198 -19.82 -0.48 -6.58
CA ILE A 198 -19.64 -1.36 -7.74
C ILE A 198 -20.06 -2.77 -7.34
N PRO A 199 -21.21 -3.29 -7.82
CA PRO A 199 -21.69 -4.62 -7.42
C PRO A 199 -20.72 -5.75 -7.75
N GLU A 200 -19.95 -5.62 -8.82
CA GLU A 200 -18.94 -6.58 -9.23
C GLU A 200 -17.83 -6.78 -8.18
N ALA A 201 -17.72 -5.89 -7.19
CA ALA A 201 -16.83 -6.06 -6.04
C ALA A 201 -17.13 -7.34 -5.23
N GLU A 202 -18.37 -7.84 -5.27
CA GLU A 202 -18.76 -9.12 -4.68
C GLU A 202 -18.04 -10.32 -5.32
N SER A 203 -17.67 -10.19 -6.60
CA SER A 203 -16.93 -11.21 -7.36
C SER A 203 -15.42 -11.15 -7.10
N GLY A 204 -14.93 -10.06 -6.53
CA GLY A 204 -13.53 -9.87 -6.12
C GLY A 204 -13.00 -8.46 -6.34
N ASP A 205 -12.13 -8.10 -5.42
CA ASP A 205 -11.28 -6.91 -5.48
C ASP A 205 -9.92 -7.33 -6.05
N ASN A 206 -9.58 -6.83 -7.24
CA ASN A 206 -8.37 -7.23 -7.95
C ASN A 206 -7.21 -6.31 -7.57
N ARG A 207 -6.15 -6.85 -6.97
CA ARG A 207 -4.87 -6.17 -6.78
C ARG A 207 -3.93 -6.49 -7.93
N ILE A 208 -3.66 -5.53 -8.81
CA ILE A 208 -2.53 -5.58 -9.74
C ILE A 208 -1.29 -4.96 -9.10
N VAL A 209 -0.12 -5.46 -9.47
CA VAL A 209 1.16 -5.01 -8.91
C VAL A 209 2.04 -4.46 -10.04
N ILE A 210 2.65 -3.32 -9.78
CA ILE A 210 3.57 -2.64 -10.70
C ILE A 210 4.90 -2.44 -9.97
N ILE A 211 5.99 -2.93 -10.56
CA ILE A 211 7.35 -2.80 -10.03
C ILE A 211 8.21 -2.21 -11.15
N ASN A 212 8.96 -1.16 -10.84
CA ASN A 212 9.85 -0.49 -11.82
C ASN A 212 9.15 -0.08 -13.13
N GLY A 213 7.87 0.31 -13.06
CA GLY A 213 7.08 0.68 -14.22
C GLY A 213 6.55 -0.51 -15.04
N GLU A 214 6.75 -1.74 -14.59
CA GLU A 214 6.28 -2.95 -15.25
C GLU A 214 5.13 -3.60 -14.47
N LEU A 215 4.05 -3.92 -15.17
CA LEU A 215 2.91 -4.65 -14.62
C LEU A 215 3.25 -6.14 -14.51
N LEU A 216 3.14 -6.74 -13.33
CA LEU A 216 3.24 -8.18 -13.18
C LEU A 216 2.12 -8.89 -13.98
N GLU A 217 2.43 -10.06 -14.52
CA GLU A 217 1.46 -10.84 -15.31
C GLU A 217 0.33 -11.46 -14.48
N GLN A 218 0.50 -11.53 -13.16
CA GLN A 218 -0.47 -12.05 -12.21
C GLN A 218 -1.01 -10.95 -11.32
N LYS A 219 -2.27 -11.14 -10.90
CA LYS A 219 -2.97 -10.31 -9.92
C LYS A 219 -3.50 -11.16 -8.78
N LEU A 220 -3.70 -10.56 -7.63
CA LEU A 220 -4.42 -11.16 -6.53
C LEU A 220 -5.89 -10.75 -6.60
N VAL A 221 -6.80 -11.71 -6.66
CA VAL A 221 -8.25 -11.49 -6.55
C VAL A 221 -8.66 -11.81 -5.12
N ARG A 222 -9.16 -10.80 -4.41
CA ARG A 222 -9.60 -10.89 -3.02
C ARG A 222 -11.12 -10.96 -3.01
N VAL A 223 -11.67 -12.11 -2.66
CA VAL A 223 -13.12 -12.34 -2.68
C VAL A 223 -13.69 -12.09 -1.29
N PRO A 224 -14.62 -11.14 -1.14
CA PRO A 224 -15.28 -10.86 0.13
C PRO A 224 -15.92 -12.10 0.75
N SER A 225 -15.97 -12.15 2.08
CA SER A 225 -16.74 -13.19 2.76
C SER A 225 -18.24 -12.93 2.59
N PRO A 226 -19.12 -13.97 2.70
CA PRO A 226 -20.58 -13.78 2.61
C PRO A 226 -21.16 -12.82 3.66
N LEU A 227 -20.40 -12.49 4.70
CA LEU A 227 -20.82 -11.62 5.80
C LEU A 227 -20.23 -10.21 5.74
N ASP A 228 -19.38 -9.93 4.74
CA ASP A 228 -18.71 -8.64 4.60
C ASP A 228 -18.56 -8.27 3.11
N PHE A 229 -18.83 -7.04 2.74
CA PHE A 229 -18.69 -6.57 1.36
C PHE A 229 -17.24 -6.18 1.01
N ARG A 230 -16.34 -6.13 1.98
CA ARG A 230 -14.95 -5.70 1.80
C ARG A 230 -14.06 -6.83 1.29
N GLY A 231 -13.32 -6.59 0.21
CA GLY A 231 -12.32 -7.52 -0.34
C GLY A 231 -10.99 -7.56 0.42
N ASN A 232 -10.85 -6.83 1.55
CA ASN A 232 -9.60 -6.80 2.29
C ASN A 232 -9.35 -8.12 3.04
N LEU A 233 -8.16 -8.72 2.87
CA LEU A 233 -7.78 -9.96 3.58
C LEU A 233 -7.85 -9.82 5.10
N ALA A 234 -7.55 -8.62 5.62
CA ALA A 234 -7.68 -8.31 7.05
C ALA A 234 -9.15 -8.31 7.54
N ALA A 235 -10.12 -8.21 6.63
CA ALA A 235 -11.56 -8.32 6.92
C ALA A 235 -12.11 -9.75 6.74
N GLY A 236 -11.25 -10.74 6.46
CA GLY A 236 -11.63 -12.14 6.32
C GLY A 236 -11.95 -12.57 4.88
N ALA A 237 -11.60 -11.77 3.88
CA ALA A 237 -11.69 -12.18 2.48
C ALA A 237 -10.76 -13.37 2.18
N THR A 238 -11.15 -14.18 1.23
CA THR A 238 -10.29 -15.22 0.62
C THR A 238 -9.54 -14.65 -0.57
N SER A 239 -8.47 -15.31 -0.98
CA SER A 239 -7.71 -14.86 -2.16
C SER A 239 -7.41 -15.97 -3.13
N LYS A 240 -7.31 -15.62 -4.41
CA LYS A 240 -6.81 -16.47 -5.49
C LYS A 240 -5.94 -15.64 -6.42
N VAL A 241 -4.98 -16.27 -7.08
CA VAL A 241 -4.13 -15.62 -8.08
C VAL A 241 -4.65 -15.93 -9.47
N GLU A 242 -4.74 -14.91 -10.31
CA GLU A 242 -5.20 -15.00 -11.70
C GLU A 242 -4.25 -14.21 -12.62
N LYS A 243 -4.28 -14.50 -13.91
CA LYS A 243 -3.59 -13.66 -14.90
C LYS A 243 -4.28 -12.31 -15.03
N VAL A 244 -3.50 -11.27 -15.24
CA VAL A 244 -4.04 -9.93 -15.56
C VAL A 244 -4.82 -9.98 -16.86
N THR A 245 -5.97 -9.32 -16.88
CA THR A 245 -6.85 -9.21 -18.04
C THR A 245 -6.44 -8.04 -18.93
N ASN A 246 -7.04 -7.94 -20.12
CA ASN A 246 -6.85 -6.76 -20.98
C ASN A 246 -7.39 -5.47 -20.34
N ASP A 247 -8.42 -5.56 -19.50
CA ASP A 247 -8.96 -4.38 -18.81
C ASP A 247 -8.05 -3.95 -17.66
N ASP A 248 -7.43 -4.89 -16.92
CA ASP A 248 -6.39 -4.58 -15.95
C ASP A 248 -5.19 -3.86 -16.62
N LYS A 249 -4.78 -4.32 -17.81
CA LYS A 249 -3.70 -3.69 -18.59
C LYS A 249 -4.05 -2.27 -19.04
N LYS A 250 -5.30 -2.01 -19.42
CA LYS A 250 -5.76 -0.65 -19.77
C LYS A 250 -5.67 0.28 -18.56
N ILE A 251 -6.10 -0.17 -17.37
CA ILE A 251 -5.97 0.61 -16.15
C ILE A 251 -4.50 0.87 -15.84
N ALA A 252 -3.64 -0.15 -15.92
CA ALA A 252 -2.21 0.03 -15.72
C ALA A 252 -1.62 1.08 -16.68
N GLN A 253 -2.00 1.05 -17.96
CA GLN A 253 -1.57 2.05 -18.97
C GLN A 253 -1.94 3.49 -18.60
N HIS A 254 -3.08 3.72 -17.93
CA HIS A 254 -3.47 5.06 -17.49
C HIS A 254 -2.63 5.53 -16.28
N ILE A 255 -2.26 4.63 -15.37
CA ILE A 255 -1.53 5.00 -14.14
C ILE A 255 -0.01 5.01 -14.32
N LEU A 256 0.55 4.25 -15.26
CA LEU A 256 2.00 4.16 -15.48
C LEU A 256 2.69 5.51 -15.70
N PRO A 257 2.17 6.46 -16.52
CA PRO A 257 2.78 7.78 -16.68
C PRO A 257 2.87 8.55 -15.35
N PHE A 258 1.84 8.45 -14.50
CA PHE A 258 1.81 9.07 -13.18
C PHE A 258 2.85 8.45 -12.24
N LEU A 259 2.96 7.12 -12.21
CA LEU A 259 3.98 6.43 -11.41
C LEU A 259 5.39 6.85 -11.83
N LYS A 260 5.63 6.94 -13.13
CA LYS A 260 6.92 7.39 -13.71
C LYS A 260 7.23 8.85 -13.37
N GLU A 261 6.27 9.76 -13.50
CA GLU A 261 6.42 11.17 -13.15
C GLU A 261 6.87 11.37 -11.70
N HIS A 262 6.33 10.55 -10.79
CA HIS A 262 6.63 10.62 -9.36
C HIS A 262 7.74 9.65 -8.91
N ASN A 263 8.41 8.97 -9.85
CA ASN A 263 9.44 7.95 -9.59
C ASN A 263 8.98 6.85 -8.62
N ILE A 264 7.69 6.49 -8.67
CA ILE A 264 7.14 5.42 -7.84
C ILE A 264 7.61 4.08 -8.39
N TYR A 265 8.42 3.41 -7.61
CA TYR A 265 9.04 2.15 -7.98
C TYR A 265 8.13 0.95 -7.76
N PHE A 266 7.40 0.94 -6.65
CA PHE A 266 6.55 -0.18 -6.23
C PHE A 266 5.14 0.32 -5.89
N ALA A 267 4.15 -0.17 -6.63
CA ALA A 267 2.75 0.19 -6.46
C ALA A 267 1.81 -1.03 -6.55
N GLY A 268 0.71 -0.96 -5.80
CA GLY A 268 -0.42 -1.85 -5.95
C GLY A 268 -1.66 -1.05 -6.32
N ALA A 269 -2.38 -1.44 -7.36
CA ALA A 269 -3.65 -0.80 -7.71
C ALA A 269 -4.82 -1.74 -7.47
N ASP A 270 -5.84 -1.24 -6.80
CA ASP A 270 -7.07 -1.98 -6.49
C ASP A 270 -8.15 -1.66 -7.52
N ILE A 271 -8.69 -2.71 -8.12
CA ILE A 271 -9.63 -2.63 -9.25
C ILE A 271 -10.91 -3.38 -8.88
N LEU A 272 -12.03 -2.67 -8.89
CA LEU A 272 -13.37 -3.18 -8.64
C LEU A 272 -14.21 -3.01 -9.89
N GLY A 273 -14.74 -4.10 -10.46
CA GLY A 273 -15.57 -4.06 -11.66
C GLY A 273 -14.96 -3.28 -12.83
N GLY A 274 -13.62 -3.40 -13.02
CA GLY A 274 -12.92 -2.68 -14.08
C GLY A 274 -12.71 -1.18 -13.79
N LYS A 275 -12.86 -0.73 -12.53
CA LYS A 275 -12.62 0.65 -12.09
C LYS A 275 -11.52 0.70 -11.03
N LEU A 276 -10.61 1.69 -11.15
CA LEU A 276 -9.57 1.94 -10.17
C LEU A 276 -10.19 2.49 -8.88
N SER A 277 -10.02 1.79 -7.77
CA SER A 277 -10.56 2.14 -6.46
C SER A 277 -9.54 2.77 -5.51
N GLU A 278 -8.27 2.37 -5.62
CA GLU A 278 -7.16 2.82 -4.76
C GLU A 278 -5.81 2.57 -5.45
N LEU A 279 -4.83 3.43 -5.21
CA LEU A 279 -3.46 3.30 -5.70
C LEU A 279 -2.50 3.29 -4.52
N ASN A 280 -2.05 2.10 -4.12
CA ASN A 280 -1.24 1.88 -2.93
C ASN A 280 0.25 2.02 -3.24
N ILE A 281 0.94 2.95 -2.56
CA ILE A 281 2.37 3.25 -2.78
C ILE A 281 3.20 3.24 -1.50
N THR A 282 2.58 3.19 -0.32
CA THR A 282 3.31 3.24 0.97
C THR A 282 3.91 1.88 1.31
N SER A 283 3.09 0.86 1.42
CA SER A 283 3.49 -0.50 1.76
C SER A 283 2.68 -1.54 0.96
N PRO A 284 2.78 -1.56 -0.39
CA PRO A 284 2.06 -2.54 -1.20
C PRO A 284 2.38 -3.98 -0.77
N THR A 285 1.37 -4.84 -0.80
CA THR A 285 1.45 -6.25 -0.37
C THR A 285 1.07 -7.20 -1.50
N CYS A 286 0.97 -8.49 -1.20
CA CYS A 286 0.51 -9.58 -2.08
C CYS A 286 1.61 -10.26 -2.91
N LEU A 287 2.90 -9.95 -2.69
CA LEU A 287 3.96 -10.59 -3.47
C LEU A 287 4.11 -12.07 -3.14
N GLN A 288 3.96 -12.48 -1.87
CA GLN A 288 4.05 -13.88 -1.49
C GLN A 288 2.90 -14.72 -2.06
N GLU A 289 1.69 -14.19 -2.04
CA GLU A 289 0.53 -14.87 -2.61
C GLU A 289 0.73 -15.11 -4.12
N ILE A 290 1.25 -14.11 -4.85
CA ILE A 290 1.57 -14.23 -6.27
C ILE A 290 2.68 -15.25 -6.48
N ASN A 291 3.76 -15.19 -5.71
CA ASN A 291 4.88 -16.14 -5.80
C ASN A 291 4.43 -17.58 -5.57
N ASN A 292 3.60 -17.80 -4.56
CA ASN A 292 3.15 -19.16 -4.17
C ASN A 292 2.20 -19.81 -5.19
N ALA A 293 1.62 -19.03 -6.09
CA ALA A 293 0.59 -19.48 -7.04
C ALA A 293 1.01 -19.28 -8.50
N SER A 294 2.24 -18.89 -8.77
CA SER A 294 2.77 -18.67 -10.12
C SER A 294 4.25 -19.03 -10.23
N ASP A 295 4.75 -19.13 -11.46
CA ASP A 295 6.17 -19.39 -11.74
C ASP A 295 7.03 -18.10 -11.69
N ILE A 296 6.44 -16.96 -11.31
CA ILE A 296 7.16 -15.69 -11.20
C ILE A 296 7.53 -15.47 -9.74
N ASN A 297 8.79 -15.11 -9.50
CA ASN A 297 9.23 -14.60 -8.21
C ASN A 297 9.20 -13.05 -8.21
N PRO A 298 8.18 -12.39 -7.65
CA PRO A 298 8.08 -10.95 -7.67
C PRO A 298 9.18 -10.25 -6.87
N SER A 299 9.84 -10.93 -5.93
CA SER A 299 10.96 -10.33 -5.19
C SER A 299 12.22 -10.26 -6.05
N GLU A 300 12.45 -11.24 -6.93
CA GLU A 300 13.52 -11.13 -7.95
C GLU A 300 13.26 -9.94 -8.86
N VAL A 301 12.03 -9.79 -9.41
CA VAL A 301 11.65 -8.64 -10.23
C VAL A 301 11.91 -7.31 -9.50
N PHE A 302 11.61 -7.25 -8.20
CA PHE A 302 11.84 -6.05 -7.40
C PHE A 302 13.34 -5.70 -7.32
N TRP A 303 14.21 -6.66 -7.03
CA TRP A 303 15.63 -6.40 -6.86
C TRP A 303 16.38 -6.25 -8.20
N ASP A 304 15.98 -6.97 -9.25
CA ASP A 304 16.57 -6.84 -10.59
C ASP A 304 16.39 -5.42 -11.15
N GLY A 305 15.23 -4.82 -10.91
CA GLY A 305 14.93 -3.45 -11.33
C GLY A 305 15.73 -2.36 -10.60
N LEU A 306 16.30 -2.66 -9.41
CA LEU A 306 17.16 -1.72 -8.67
C LEU A 306 18.62 -1.79 -9.13
N GLY A 307 19.00 -2.89 -9.80
CA GLY A 307 20.36 -3.10 -10.29
C GLY A 307 21.37 -3.41 -9.17
N ASP A 308 22.50 -3.99 -9.56
CA ASP A 308 23.69 -4.15 -8.70
C ASP A 308 24.56 -2.88 -8.82
N SER A 309 24.05 -1.73 -8.42
CA SER A 309 24.77 -0.44 -8.53
C SER A 309 25.75 -0.23 -7.39
#